data_ce2595d844161e5dd0bad53c7e5cd1d8
#
_entry.id   ce2595d844161e5dd0bad53c7e5cd1d8
#
_cell.length_a   1.000
_cell.length_b   1.000
_cell.length_c   1.000
_cell.angle_alpha   90.00
_cell.angle_beta   90.00
_cell.angle_gamma   90.00
#
_symmetry.space_group_name_H-M   'P 1'
#
loop_
_entity.id
_entity.type
_entity.pdbx_description
1 polymer ?
#
loop_
_entity_poly.entity_id
_entity_poly.type
_entity_poly.pdbx_seq_one_letter_code
_entity_poly.pdbx_strand_id
1 'polypeptide(L)'
;MTGLADDDTAAPPWHGSGLTATLRREWLLLTRDRGDLLLAVVPSAVYIALFATSLADLIGTVTYRGRTVGYPDFVIPALMFSALLSAATISGTALVRERAHGMALELWSYPLTRWQYVAGKLLAGSALVSVQTVAALAASAALFRVRWPADRWAALLCGALLAALAFNALCLLLATVVRDAQRFTVLVNVLVPLLLFASPSFYPIENLGTVPRILAVVNPVSHGVTALREALLRGFAEVWPHFLLLGVVAVVAVAGVGRALVRQSRAL
;
A
#
# COMPACT_ATOMS: atom_id res chain seq x y z
N MET A 1 43.78 -49.02 -11.33
CA MET A 1 44.37 -47.68 -11.29
C MET A 1 43.69 -46.85 -12.37
N THR A 2 42.71 -46.14 -12.06
CA THR A 2 42.18 -45.04 -12.89
C THR A 2 41.45 -44.08 -11.94
N GLY A 3 42.02 -42.91 -11.79
CA GLY A 3 41.55 -41.86 -10.90
C GLY A 3 40.15 -41.40 -11.28
N LEU A 4 39.25 -41.41 -10.33
CA LEU A 4 38.04 -40.63 -10.36
C LEU A 4 38.45 -39.21 -10.08
N ALA A 5 38.38 -38.37 -11.13
CA ALA A 5 38.54 -36.95 -11.04
C ALA A 5 37.52 -36.40 -10.04
N ASP A 6 38.01 -35.65 -9.07
CA ASP A 6 37.24 -34.73 -8.27
C ASP A 6 36.45 -33.82 -9.23
N ASP A 7 35.16 -34.10 -9.40
CA ASP A 7 34.23 -33.22 -10.04
C ASP A 7 33.95 -32.14 -9.01
N ASP A 8 34.72 -31.08 -9.16
CA ASP A 8 34.55 -29.80 -8.47
C ASP A 8 33.07 -29.39 -8.59
N THR A 9 32.29 -29.73 -7.56
CA THR A 9 30.95 -29.19 -7.40
C THR A 9 31.08 -27.69 -7.20
N ALA A 10 31.24 -26.98 -8.31
CA ALA A 10 31.16 -25.52 -8.35
C ALA A 10 29.83 -25.14 -7.71
N ALA A 11 29.90 -24.61 -6.50
CA ALA A 11 28.75 -24.03 -5.83
C ALA A 11 28.03 -23.09 -6.81
N PRO A 12 26.74 -23.20 -7.01
CA PRO A 12 26.03 -22.36 -7.98
C PRO A 12 26.30 -20.89 -7.67
N PRO A 13 26.45 -20.03 -8.69
CA PRO A 13 26.89 -18.64 -8.54
C PRO A 13 25.79 -17.73 -7.96
N TRP A 14 25.24 -18.09 -6.82
CA TRP A 14 24.28 -17.28 -6.09
C TRP A 14 24.98 -16.32 -5.13
N HIS A 15 25.85 -15.46 -5.66
CA HIS A 15 26.52 -14.41 -4.90
C HIS A 15 25.62 -13.21 -4.55
N GLY A 16 24.29 -13.35 -4.63
CA GLY A 16 23.36 -12.38 -4.13
C GLY A 16 23.11 -12.59 -2.64
N SER A 17 23.05 -11.50 -1.86
CA SER A 17 22.59 -11.61 -0.47
C SER A 17 21.20 -12.27 -0.44
N GLY A 18 20.89 -13.09 0.57
CA GLY A 18 19.59 -13.74 0.70
C GLY A 18 18.41 -12.75 0.58
N LEU A 19 18.65 -11.48 0.91
CA LEU A 19 17.68 -10.39 0.72
C LEU A 19 17.40 -10.10 -0.77
N THR A 20 18.41 -10.03 -1.63
CA THR A 20 18.21 -9.76 -3.07
C THR A 20 17.47 -10.90 -3.77
N ALA A 21 17.75 -12.13 -3.39
CA ALA A 21 17.03 -13.30 -3.89
C ALA A 21 15.56 -13.27 -3.45
N THR A 22 15.30 -12.92 -2.18
CA THR A 22 13.95 -12.78 -1.63
C THR A 22 13.20 -11.63 -2.32
N LEU A 23 13.82 -10.48 -2.50
CA LEU A 23 13.22 -9.34 -3.19
C LEU A 23 12.83 -9.67 -4.62
N ARG A 24 13.74 -10.32 -5.38
CA ARG A 24 13.47 -10.75 -6.76
C ARG A 24 12.33 -11.75 -6.82
N ARG A 25 12.30 -12.73 -5.91
CA ARG A 25 11.23 -13.72 -5.82
C ARG A 25 9.89 -13.04 -5.53
N GLU A 26 9.83 -12.21 -4.49
CA GLU A 26 8.61 -11.51 -4.10
C GLU A 26 8.09 -10.60 -5.22
N TRP A 27 8.99 -9.86 -5.86
CA TRP A 27 8.64 -9.02 -7.00
C TRP A 27 8.03 -9.83 -8.14
N LEU A 28 8.65 -10.96 -8.50
CA LEU A 28 8.13 -11.85 -9.55
C LEU A 28 6.77 -12.44 -9.18
N LEU A 29 6.57 -12.83 -7.92
CA LEU A 29 5.28 -13.36 -7.45
C LEU A 29 4.17 -12.31 -7.53
N LEU A 30 4.45 -11.07 -7.12
CA LEU A 30 3.48 -9.98 -7.12
C LEU A 30 3.16 -9.46 -8.53
N THR A 31 4.10 -9.57 -9.47
CA THR A 31 3.93 -9.03 -10.84
C THR A 31 3.56 -10.09 -11.87
N ARG A 32 3.68 -11.38 -11.55
CA ARG A 32 3.42 -12.48 -12.50
C ARG A 32 1.93 -12.66 -12.76
N ASP A 33 1.09 -12.47 -11.77
CA ASP A 33 -0.36 -12.62 -11.92
C ASP A 33 -0.96 -11.32 -12.45
N ARG A 34 -1.15 -11.29 -13.78
CA ARG A 34 -1.75 -10.15 -14.47
C ARG A 34 -3.20 -9.90 -14.04
N GLY A 35 -3.91 -10.95 -13.61
CA GLY A 35 -5.28 -10.86 -13.12
C GLY A 35 -5.35 -10.07 -11.81
N ASP A 36 -4.48 -10.41 -10.85
CA ASP A 36 -4.40 -9.69 -9.57
C ASP A 36 -3.98 -8.21 -9.78
N LEU A 37 -3.05 -7.94 -10.71
CA LEU A 37 -2.66 -6.56 -11.06
C LEU A 37 -3.81 -5.77 -11.70
N LEU A 38 -4.57 -6.38 -12.61
CA LEU A 38 -5.75 -5.74 -13.21
C LEU A 38 -6.82 -5.45 -12.16
N LEU A 39 -7.10 -6.39 -11.26
CA LEU A 39 -8.05 -6.21 -10.17
C LEU A 39 -7.67 -5.09 -9.21
N ALA A 40 -6.37 -4.80 -9.05
CA ALA A 40 -5.94 -3.66 -8.26
C ALA A 40 -6.09 -2.31 -8.98
N VAL A 41 -5.88 -2.29 -10.30
CA VAL A 41 -5.92 -1.05 -11.10
C VAL A 41 -7.36 -0.68 -11.47
N VAL A 42 -8.21 -1.65 -11.83
CA VAL A 42 -9.56 -1.41 -12.35
C VAL A 42 -10.43 -0.59 -11.40
N PRO A 43 -10.56 -0.88 -10.09
CA PRO A 43 -11.37 -0.05 -9.19
C PRO A 43 -10.90 1.39 -9.14
N SER A 44 -9.59 1.62 -9.07
CA SER A 44 -9.01 2.95 -9.05
C SER A 44 -9.28 3.71 -10.35
N ALA A 45 -9.13 3.04 -11.50
CA ALA A 45 -9.40 3.62 -12.80
C ALA A 45 -10.88 4.00 -12.96
N VAL A 46 -11.79 3.14 -12.49
CA VAL A 46 -13.23 3.42 -12.48
C VAL A 46 -13.55 4.63 -11.61
N TYR A 47 -13.00 4.69 -10.40
CA TYR A 47 -13.18 5.87 -9.53
C TYR A 47 -12.63 7.14 -10.18
N ILE A 48 -11.40 7.09 -10.71
CA ILE A 48 -10.79 8.25 -11.39
C ILE A 48 -11.69 8.72 -12.55
N ALA A 49 -12.14 7.79 -13.40
CA ALA A 49 -12.99 8.12 -14.55
C ALA A 49 -14.32 8.74 -14.10
N LEU A 50 -15.01 8.12 -13.13
CA LEU A 50 -16.29 8.63 -12.61
C LEU A 50 -16.16 10.02 -12.00
N PHE A 51 -15.14 10.22 -11.16
CA PHE A 51 -14.93 11.50 -10.51
C PHE A 51 -14.46 12.59 -11.48
N ALA A 52 -13.61 12.23 -12.48
CA ALA A 52 -13.15 13.18 -13.49
C ALA A 52 -14.26 13.62 -14.44
N THR A 53 -15.15 12.69 -14.87
CA THR A 53 -16.13 12.98 -15.91
C THR A 53 -17.49 13.45 -15.37
N SER A 54 -17.85 13.08 -14.13
CA SER A 54 -19.21 13.31 -13.64
C SER A 54 -19.28 14.28 -12.46
N LEU A 55 -18.32 14.26 -11.55
CA LEU A 55 -18.38 15.03 -10.32
C LEU A 55 -17.55 16.33 -10.35
N ALA A 56 -16.44 16.34 -11.10
CA ALA A 56 -15.55 17.50 -11.09
C ALA A 56 -16.26 18.77 -11.60
N ASP A 57 -16.99 18.65 -12.71
CA ASP A 57 -17.73 19.77 -13.32
C ASP A 57 -18.99 20.12 -12.51
N LEU A 58 -19.62 19.14 -11.87
CA LEU A 58 -20.85 19.35 -11.09
C LEU A 58 -20.57 20.08 -9.77
N ILE A 59 -19.48 19.73 -9.07
CA ILE A 59 -19.15 20.27 -7.74
C ILE A 59 -18.33 21.56 -7.87
N GLY A 60 -17.44 21.63 -8.87
CA GLY A 60 -16.57 22.78 -9.12
C GLY A 60 -15.56 23.04 -7.99
N THR A 61 -16.03 23.57 -6.85
CA THR A 61 -15.19 23.91 -5.68
C THR A 61 -15.76 23.38 -4.38
N VAL A 62 -14.87 23.15 -3.41
CA VAL A 62 -15.20 22.63 -2.07
C VAL A 62 -14.54 23.50 -1.01
N THR A 63 -15.27 23.82 0.05
CA THR A 63 -14.69 24.48 1.22
C THR A 63 -14.04 23.42 2.12
N TYR A 64 -12.71 23.52 2.26
CA TYR A 64 -11.92 22.64 3.12
C TYR A 64 -11.08 23.47 4.08
N ARG A 65 -11.29 23.28 5.39
CA ARG A 65 -10.64 24.04 6.47
C ARG A 65 -10.65 25.55 6.26
N GLY A 66 -11.83 26.09 5.85
CA GLY A 66 -12.03 27.52 5.63
C GLY A 66 -11.42 28.07 4.34
N ARG A 67 -10.88 27.21 3.45
CA ARG A 67 -10.36 27.61 2.13
C ARG A 67 -11.20 26.98 1.03
N THR A 68 -11.49 27.75 -0.02
CA THR A 68 -12.12 27.22 -1.23
C THR A 68 -11.03 26.61 -2.12
N VAL A 69 -11.15 25.31 -2.39
CA VAL A 69 -10.23 24.55 -3.22
C VAL A 69 -10.99 23.95 -4.41
N GLY A 70 -10.33 23.75 -5.54
CA GLY A 70 -10.90 23.02 -6.66
C GLY A 70 -11.22 21.57 -6.25
N TYR A 71 -12.35 21.03 -6.71
CA TYR A 71 -12.72 19.66 -6.40
C TYR A 71 -11.65 18.62 -6.82
N PRO A 72 -10.94 18.79 -7.97
CA PRO A 72 -9.83 17.91 -8.31
C PRO A 72 -8.73 17.86 -7.25
N ASP A 73 -8.30 19.01 -6.73
CA ASP A 73 -7.26 19.09 -5.70
C ASP A 73 -7.71 18.44 -4.38
N PHE A 74 -9.01 18.44 -4.12
CA PHE A 74 -9.59 17.79 -2.96
C PHE A 74 -9.67 16.28 -3.11
N VAL A 75 -10.03 15.76 -4.30
CA VAL A 75 -10.36 14.34 -4.50
C VAL A 75 -9.18 13.49 -4.94
N ILE A 76 -8.20 14.04 -5.65
CA ILE A 76 -7.04 13.29 -6.18
C ILE A 76 -6.30 12.50 -5.07
N PRO A 77 -6.01 13.06 -3.89
CA PRO A 77 -5.39 12.30 -2.80
C PRO A 77 -6.20 11.08 -2.36
N ALA A 78 -7.54 11.17 -2.39
CA ALA A 78 -8.40 10.03 -2.06
C ALA A 78 -8.39 8.95 -3.16
N LEU A 79 -8.35 9.36 -4.43
CA LEU A 79 -8.23 8.44 -5.58
C LEU A 79 -6.89 7.69 -5.55
N MET A 80 -5.79 8.40 -5.26
CA MET A 80 -4.49 7.78 -5.03
C MET A 80 -4.54 6.78 -3.87
N PHE A 81 -5.22 7.16 -2.79
CA PHE A 81 -5.31 6.32 -1.62
C PHE A 81 -6.15 5.07 -1.87
N SER A 82 -7.19 5.14 -2.69
CA SER A 82 -7.95 3.96 -3.12
C SER A 82 -7.09 2.97 -3.90
N ALA A 83 -6.24 3.48 -4.81
CA ALA A 83 -5.26 2.66 -5.54
C ALA A 83 -4.24 2.00 -4.60
N LEU A 84 -3.74 2.76 -3.62
CA LEU A 84 -2.82 2.30 -2.59
C LEU A 84 -3.44 1.13 -1.80
N LEU A 85 -4.66 1.28 -1.32
CA LEU A 85 -5.35 0.24 -0.57
C LEU A 85 -5.60 -1.01 -1.43
N SER A 86 -6.04 -0.85 -2.67
CA SER A 86 -6.23 -1.97 -3.61
C SER A 86 -4.92 -2.74 -3.83
N ALA A 87 -3.80 -2.03 -4.04
CA ALA A 87 -2.49 -2.64 -4.21
C ALA A 87 -2.00 -3.36 -2.93
N ALA A 88 -2.23 -2.77 -1.75
CA ALA A 88 -1.86 -3.37 -0.47
C ALA A 88 -2.61 -4.69 -0.23
N THR A 89 -3.86 -4.82 -0.70
CA THR A 89 -4.63 -6.07 -0.58
C THR A 89 -4.02 -7.21 -1.38
N ILE A 90 -3.38 -6.94 -2.54
CA ILE A 90 -2.66 -7.95 -3.32
C ILE A 90 -1.49 -8.50 -2.50
N SER A 91 -0.68 -7.62 -1.92
CA SER A 91 0.45 -8.02 -1.09
C SER A 91 0.00 -8.88 0.11
N GLY A 92 -1.10 -8.49 0.77
CA GLY A 92 -1.70 -9.27 1.85
C GLY A 92 -2.23 -10.64 1.39
N THR A 93 -2.95 -10.68 0.27
CA THR A 93 -3.49 -11.91 -0.32
C THR A 93 -2.37 -12.87 -0.71
N ALA A 94 -1.28 -12.35 -1.30
CA ALA A 94 -0.12 -13.16 -1.65
C ALA A 94 0.49 -13.84 -0.41
N LEU A 95 0.60 -13.12 0.73
CA LEU A 95 1.08 -13.70 1.99
C LEU A 95 0.17 -14.82 2.49
N VAL A 96 -1.16 -14.62 2.47
CA VAL A 96 -2.10 -15.63 2.96
C VAL A 96 -2.09 -16.87 2.05
N ARG A 97 -2.07 -16.69 0.72
CA ARG A 97 -1.96 -17.78 -0.26
C ARG A 97 -0.67 -18.60 -0.06
N GLU A 98 0.48 -17.93 0.10
CA GLU A 98 1.77 -18.57 0.33
C GLU A 98 1.74 -19.46 1.59
N ARG A 99 1.11 -18.99 2.65
CA ARG A 99 0.95 -19.76 3.89
C ARG A 99 -0.01 -20.94 3.72
N ALA A 100 -1.11 -20.76 2.99
CA ALA A 100 -2.09 -21.82 2.72
C ALA A 100 -1.49 -22.98 1.90
N HIS A 101 -0.54 -22.68 1.01
CA HIS A 101 0.12 -23.69 0.19
C HIS A 101 1.37 -24.31 0.84
N GLY A 102 1.69 -23.97 2.08
CA GLY A 102 2.83 -24.52 2.79
C GLY A 102 4.21 -24.08 2.26
N MET A 103 4.25 -23.12 1.33
CA MET A 103 5.50 -22.61 0.74
C MET A 103 6.47 -22.02 1.79
N ALA A 104 5.94 -21.66 2.96
CA ALA A 104 6.77 -21.22 4.08
C ALA A 104 7.75 -22.31 4.54
N LEU A 105 7.36 -23.60 4.48
CA LEU A 105 8.24 -24.73 4.87
C LEU A 105 9.39 -24.90 3.88
N GLU A 106 9.13 -24.75 2.58
CA GLU A 106 10.19 -24.82 1.56
C GLU A 106 11.19 -23.68 1.72
N LEU A 107 10.73 -22.47 2.07
CA LEU A 107 11.62 -21.33 2.28
C LEU A 107 12.58 -21.53 3.45
N TRP A 108 12.21 -22.30 4.46
CA TRP A 108 13.08 -22.59 5.59
C TRP A 108 14.14 -23.65 5.30
N SER A 109 14.06 -24.35 4.18
CA SER A 109 15.15 -25.24 3.71
C SER A 109 16.31 -24.48 3.05
N TYR A 110 16.09 -23.18 2.69
CA TYR A 110 17.14 -22.32 2.16
C TYR A 110 17.84 -21.55 3.29
N PRO A 111 19.10 -21.13 3.09
CA PRO A 111 19.87 -20.37 4.09
C PRO A 111 19.40 -18.90 4.16
N LEU A 112 18.10 -18.71 4.47
CA LEU A 112 17.48 -17.40 4.61
C LEU A 112 17.25 -17.07 6.08
N THR A 113 17.65 -15.87 6.50
CA THR A 113 17.28 -15.37 7.81
C THR A 113 15.81 -14.89 7.80
N ARG A 114 15.14 -15.05 8.93
CA ARG A 114 13.73 -14.62 9.10
C ARG A 114 13.52 -13.16 8.77
N TRP A 115 14.49 -12.32 9.11
CA TRP A 115 14.47 -10.90 8.81
C TRP A 115 14.59 -10.59 7.32
N GLN A 116 15.40 -11.36 6.57
CA GLN A 116 15.49 -11.20 5.11
C GLN A 116 14.16 -11.52 4.44
N TYR A 117 13.45 -12.55 4.90
CA TYR A 117 12.10 -12.87 4.43
C TYR A 117 11.09 -11.74 4.72
N VAL A 118 11.04 -11.26 5.97
CA VAL A 118 10.15 -10.16 6.35
C VAL A 118 10.46 -8.88 5.57
N ALA A 119 11.74 -8.51 5.49
CA ALA A 119 12.18 -7.33 4.75
C ALA A 119 11.86 -7.46 3.26
N GLY A 120 12.08 -8.61 2.66
CA GLY A 120 11.74 -8.88 1.26
C GLY A 120 10.26 -8.64 0.97
N LYS A 121 9.37 -9.19 1.79
CA LYS A 121 7.92 -8.99 1.65
C LYS A 121 7.50 -7.53 1.83
N LEU A 122 8.01 -6.86 2.86
CA LEU A 122 7.70 -5.47 3.12
C LEU A 122 8.18 -4.57 1.98
N LEU A 123 9.42 -4.73 1.55
CA LEU A 123 10.02 -3.88 0.51
C LEU A 123 9.38 -4.13 -0.87
N ALA A 124 9.24 -5.39 -1.28
CA ALA A 124 8.62 -5.72 -2.58
C ALA A 124 7.15 -5.30 -2.62
N GLY A 125 6.37 -5.59 -1.57
CA GLY A 125 4.98 -5.17 -1.46
C GLY A 125 4.84 -3.65 -1.45
N SER A 126 5.67 -2.94 -0.67
CA SER A 126 5.65 -1.46 -0.64
C SER A 126 6.08 -0.85 -1.97
N ALA A 127 7.02 -1.45 -2.68
CA ALA A 127 7.40 -1.02 -4.02
C ALA A 127 6.23 -1.17 -5.01
N LEU A 128 5.54 -2.31 -5.01
CA LEU A 128 4.34 -2.53 -5.83
C LEU A 128 3.26 -1.48 -5.53
N VAL A 129 2.94 -1.29 -4.25
CA VAL A 129 1.94 -0.32 -3.80
C VAL A 129 2.34 1.10 -4.24
N SER A 130 3.62 1.45 -4.11
CA SER A 130 4.14 2.76 -4.53
C SER A 130 3.99 2.98 -6.03
N VAL A 131 4.35 1.99 -6.84
CA VAL A 131 4.21 2.05 -8.32
C VAL A 131 2.76 2.29 -8.71
N GLN A 132 1.82 1.55 -8.13
CA GLN A 132 0.40 1.70 -8.43
C GLN A 132 -0.16 3.05 -7.95
N THR A 133 0.26 3.51 -6.77
CA THR A 133 -0.15 4.82 -6.23
C THR A 133 0.35 5.96 -7.12
N VAL A 134 1.59 5.89 -7.56
CA VAL A 134 2.17 6.88 -8.50
C VAL A 134 1.48 6.82 -9.86
N ALA A 135 1.16 5.63 -10.36
CA ALA A 135 0.41 5.49 -11.60
C ALA A 135 -1.00 6.11 -11.50
N ALA A 136 -1.71 5.88 -10.38
CA ALA A 136 -3.00 6.51 -10.12
C ALA A 136 -2.90 8.04 -10.00
N LEU A 137 -1.83 8.55 -9.38
CA LEU A 137 -1.55 9.99 -9.33
C LEU A 137 -1.34 10.55 -10.74
N ALA A 138 -0.50 9.91 -11.54
CA ALA A 138 -0.22 10.36 -12.91
C ALA A 138 -1.48 10.35 -13.77
N ALA A 139 -2.29 9.29 -13.68
CA ALA A 139 -3.58 9.20 -14.38
C ALA A 139 -4.55 10.31 -13.94
N SER A 140 -4.70 10.53 -12.62
CA SER A 140 -5.55 11.59 -12.08
C SER A 140 -5.07 12.96 -12.54
N ALA A 141 -3.78 13.24 -12.43
CA ALA A 141 -3.19 14.52 -12.83
C ALA A 141 -3.37 14.81 -14.33
N ALA A 142 -3.26 13.78 -15.17
CA ALA A 142 -3.49 13.90 -16.61
C ALA A 142 -4.96 14.16 -16.94
N LEU A 143 -5.90 13.42 -16.33
CA LEU A 143 -7.34 13.58 -16.58
C LEU A 143 -7.85 14.94 -16.10
N PHE A 144 -7.48 15.34 -14.89
CA PHE A 144 -7.91 16.65 -14.34
C PHE A 144 -7.06 17.83 -14.84
N ARG A 145 -6.03 17.57 -15.67
CA ARG A 145 -5.12 18.57 -16.25
C ARG A 145 -4.52 19.52 -15.20
N VAL A 146 -4.21 18.99 -14.03
CA VAL A 146 -3.69 19.79 -12.92
C VAL A 146 -2.24 20.23 -13.16
N ARG A 147 -1.93 21.44 -12.65
CA ARG A 147 -0.58 22.02 -12.70
C ARG A 147 -0.19 22.49 -11.30
N TRP A 148 0.51 21.63 -10.58
CA TRP A 148 1.02 21.95 -9.25
C TRP A 148 2.51 22.35 -9.32
N PRO A 149 2.98 23.21 -8.41
CA PRO A 149 4.39 23.50 -8.27
C PRO A 149 5.16 22.27 -7.79
N ALA A 150 6.50 22.25 -8.06
CA ALA A 150 7.35 21.10 -7.84
C ALA A 150 7.42 20.65 -6.35
N ASP A 151 7.34 21.60 -5.41
CA ASP A 151 7.34 21.32 -3.97
C ASP A 151 6.14 20.51 -3.53
N ARG A 152 4.96 20.75 -4.12
CA ARG A 152 3.74 19.98 -3.85
C ARG A 152 3.82 18.56 -4.42
N TRP A 153 4.37 18.41 -5.62
CA TRP A 153 4.66 17.09 -6.19
C TRP A 153 5.58 16.29 -5.30
N ALA A 154 6.67 16.91 -4.82
CA ALA A 154 7.64 16.25 -3.95
C ALA A 154 7.01 15.86 -2.60
N ALA A 155 6.24 16.75 -1.98
CA ALA A 155 5.53 16.46 -0.72
C ALA A 155 4.51 15.31 -0.88
N LEU A 156 3.74 15.34 -1.98
CA LEU A 156 2.74 14.32 -2.27
C LEU A 156 3.38 12.94 -2.52
N LEU A 157 4.47 12.90 -3.31
CA LEU A 157 5.20 11.65 -3.56
C LEU A 157 5.83 11.09 -2.28
N CYS A 158 6.45 11.94 -1.46
CA CYS A 158 7.00 11.53 -0.17
C CYS A 158 5.91 10.95 0.75
N GLY A 159 4.78 11.65 0.87
CA GLY A 159 3.63 11.17 1.62
C GLY A 159 3.05 9.86 1.07
N ALA A 160 2.99 9.71 -0.26
CA ALA A 160 2.53 8.50 -0.92
C ALA A 160 3.43 7.29 -0.62
N LEU A 161 4.75 7.47 -0.67
CA LEU A 161 5.72 6.42 -0.32
C LEU A 161 5.59 5.99 1.15
N LEU A 162 5.46 6.96 2.04
CA LEU A 162 5.28 6.70 3.47
C LEU A 162 3.95 5.99 3.76
N ALA A 163 2.86 6.44 3.12
CA ALA A 163 1.56 5.81 3.21
C ALA A 163 1.58 4.39 2.61
N ALA A 164 2.27 4.18 1.47
CA ALA A 164 2.43 2.87 0.86
C ALA A 164 3.10 1.88 1.83
N LEU A 165 4.18 2.29 2.48
CA LEU A 165 4.85 1.46 3.49
C LEU A 165 3.93 1.15 4.67
N ALA A 166 3.26 2.18 5.23
CA ALA A 166 2.38 2.04 6.39
C ALA A 166 1.21 1.09 6.11
N PHE A 167 0.49 1.31 5.02
CA PHE A 167 -0.73 0.53 4.71
C PHE A 167 -0.43 -0.83 4.12
N ASN A 168 0.67 -1.00 3.38
CA ASN A 168 1.16 -2.33 3.02
C ASN A 168 1.49 -3.16 4.27
N ALA A 169 2.20 -2.56 5.23
CA ALA A 169 2.52 -3.23 6.49
C ALA A 169 1.26 -3.56 7.32
N LEU A 170 0.26 -2.65 7.38
CA LEU A 170 -1.02 -2.93 8.05
C LEU A 170 -1.76 -4.08 7.37
N CYS A 171 -1.79 -4.13 6.04
CA CYS A 171 -2.44 -5.20 5.30
C CYS A 171 -1.72 -6.54 5.50
N LEU A 172 -0.39 -6.55 5.48
CA LEU A 172 0.41 -7.73 5.82
C LEU A 172 0.17 -8.18 7.27
N LEU A 173 0.05 -7.24 8.22
CA LEU A 173 -0.27 -7.56 9.61
C LEU A 173 -1.64 -8.23 9.72
N LEU A 174 -2.66 -7.69 9.05
CA LEU A 174 -3.98 -8.33 8.97
C LEU A 174 -3.89 -9.72 8.35
N ALA A 175 -3.08 -9.90 7.30
CA ALA A 175 -2.83 -11.18 6.66
C ALA A 175 -2.15 -12.19 7.59
N THR A 176 -1.40 -11.76 8.62
CA THR A 176 -0.84 -12.69 9.63
C THR A 176 -1.89 -13.26 10.58
N VAL A 177 -2.98 -12.55 10.80
CA VAL A 177 -4.08 -12.96 11.70
C VAL A 177 -5.06 -13.89 10.99
N VAL A 178 -5.40 -13.58 9.75
CA VAL A 178 -6.34 -14.38 8.95
C VAL A 178 -5.59 -15.54 8.28
N ARG A 179 -6.05 -16.76 8.52
CA ARG A 179 -5.37 -17.98 8.03
C ARG A 179 -5.87 -18.47 6.67
N ASP A 180 -7.10 -18.13 6.34
CA ASP A 180 -7.79 -18.59 5.14
C ASP A 180 -7.83 -17.51 4.07
N ALA A 181 -7.41 -17.84 2.84
CA ALA A 181 -7.28 -16.89 1.74
C ALA A 181 -8.65 -16.35 1.29
N GLN A 182 -9.69 -17.18 1.29
CA GLN A 182 -11.03 -16.76 0.91
C GLN A 182 -11.61 -15.79 1.94
N ARG A 183 -11.46 -16.12 3.24
CA ARG A 183 -11.89 -15.22 4.33
C ARG A 183 -11.14 -13.90 4.30
N PHE A 184 -9.84 -13.91 4.02
CA PHE A 184 -9.08 -12.68 3.87
C PHE A 184 -9.59 -11.83 2.72
N THR A 185 -9.82 -12.44 1.56
CA THR A 185 -10.34 -11.73 0.38
C THR A 185 -11.71 -11.12 0.64
N VAL A 186 -12.64 -11.87 1.25
CA VAL A 186 -13.96 -11.33 1.63
C VAL A 186 -13.82 -10.18 2.62
N LEU A 187 -12.98 -10.35 3.65
CA LEU A 187 -12.75 -9.33 4.67
C LEU A 187 -12.24 -8.02 4.05
N VAL A 188 -11.20 -8.07 3.23
CA VAL A 188 -10.62 -6.84 2.64
C VAL A 188 -11.55 -6.21 1.62
N ASN A 189 -12.31 -6.98 0.86
CA ASN A 189 -13.29 -6.47 -0.11
C ASN A 189 -14.45 -5.72 0.57
N VAL A 190 -14.77 -6.03 1.80
CA VAL A 190 -15.76 -5.30 2.61
C VAL A 190 -15.11 -4.16 3.37
N LEU A 191 -13.96 -4.43 4.01
CA LEU A 191 -13.31 -3.48 4.91
C LEU A 191 -12.74 -2.26 4.16
N VAL A 192 -12.10 -2.47 3.01
CA VAL A 192 -11.44 -1.38 2.27
C VAL A 192 -12.44 -0.33 1.77
N PRO A 193 -13.54 -0.68 1.07
CA PRO A 193 -14.55 0.30 0.71
C PRO A 193 -15.19 0.96 1.95
N LEU A 194 -15.50 0.18 3.00
CA LEU A 194 -16.07 0.72 4.23
C LEU A 194 -15.17 1.79 4.85
N LEU A 195 -13.87 1.51 5.00
CA LEU A 195 -12.90 2.47 5.53
C LEU A 195 -12.75 3.70 4.62
N LEU A 196 -12.77 3.50 3.31
CA LEU A 196 -12.64 4.59 2.35
C LEU A 196 -13.85 5.54 2.39
N PHE A 197 -15.07 4.99 2.44
CA PHE A 197 -16.29 5.80 2.53
C PHE A 197 -16.56 6.35 3.93
N ALA A 198 -16.10 5.69 4.99
CA ALA A 198 -16.13 6.22 6.35
C ALA A 198 -15.06 7.30 6.61
N SER A 199 -14.16 7.56 5.66
CA SER A 199 -13.17 8.62 5.73
C SER A 199 -13.65 9.86 4.97
N PRO A 200 -13.12 11.07 5.27
CA PRO A 200 -13.42 12.29 4.51
C PRO A 200 -12.71 12.30 3.15
N SER A 201 -12.82 11.18 2.42
CA SER A 201 -12.16 11.00 1.13
C SER A 201 -12.80 11.85 0.04
N PHE A 202 -14.13 11.82 -0.05
CA PHE A 202 -14.91 12.41 -1.14
C PHE A 202 -15.73 13.63 -0.71
N TYR A 203 -15.79 13.92 0.58
CA TYR A 203 -16.55 15.02 1.18
C TYR A 203 -15.81 15.60 2.40
N PRO A 204 -15.96 16.90 2.69
CA PRO A 204 -15.34 17.53 3.84
C PRO A 204 -15.93 17.04 5.17
N ILE A 205 -15.06 16.85 6.18
CA ILE A 205 -15.46 16.37 7.51
C ILE A 205 -16.35 17.37 8.25
N GLU A 206 -16.22 18.64 7.92
CA GLU A 206 -16.96 19.75 8.53
C GLU A 206 -18.48 19.62 8.33
N ASN A 207 -18.90 18.99 7.24
CA ASN A 207 -20.29 18.81 6.87
C ASN A 207 -20.92 17.54 7.44
N LEU A 208 -20.17 16.76 8.23
CA LEU A 208 -20.63 15.50 8.76
C LEU A 208 -21.33 15.66 10.11
N GLY A 209 -22.36 14.83 10.33
CA GLY A 209 -22.94 14.63 11.65
C GLY A 209 -21.96 14.00 12.65
N THR A 210 -22.35 13.89 13.92
CA THR A 210 -21.47 13.41 15.00
C THR A 210 -20.93 12.01 14.78
N VAL A 211 -21.77 11.05 14.36
CA VAL A 211 -21.38 9.63 14.22
C VAL A 211 -20.36 9.45 13.09
N PRO A 212 -20.58 9.91 11.84
CA PRO A 212 -19.58 9.82 10.79
C PRO A 212 -18.28 10.54 11.15
N ARG A 213 -18.33 11.63 11.90
CA ARG A 213 -17.13 12.36 12.36
C ARG A 213 -16.29 11.52 13.30
N ILE A 214 -16.91 10.82 14.26
CA ILE A 214 -16.19 9.93 15.18
C ILE A 214 -15.55 8.78 14.39
N LEU A 215 -16.28 8.16 13.46
CA LEU A 215 -15.74 7.10 12.59
C LEU A 215 -14.54 7.60 11.78
N ALA A 216 -14.62 8.80 11.22
CA ALA A 216 -13.53 9.40 10.47
C ALA A 216 -12.27 9.67 11.33
N VAL A 217 -12.43 10.03 12.60
CA VAL A 217 -11.29 10.27 13.51
C VAL A 217 -10.57 8.97 13.87
N VAL A 218 -11.30 7.89 14.08
CA VAL A 218 -10.72 6.58 14.44
C VAL A 218 -10.15 5.84 13.22
N ASN A 219 -10.61 6.17 12.03
CA ASN A 219 -10.26 5.48 10.79
C ASN A 219 -8.84 5.83 10.34
N PRO A 220 -7.91 4.85 10.22
CA PRO A 220 -6.54 5.11 9.77
C PRO A 220 -6.47 5.66 8.34
N VAL A 221 -7.42 5.29 7.47
CA VAL A 221 -7.52 5.79 6.09
C VAL A 221 -7.76 7.29 6.07
N SER A 222 -8.56 7.82 7.00
CA SER A 222 -8.79 9.27 7.12
C SER A 222 -7.50 10.05 7.34
N HIS A 223 -6.62 9.55 8.19
CA HIS A 223 -5.33 10.17 8.47
C HIS A 223 -4.41 10.10 7.25
N GLY A 224 -4.40 8.97 6.54
CA GLY A 224 -3.62 8.80 5.32
C GLY A 224 -4.08 9.75 4.20
N VAL A 225 -5.38 9.79 3.90
CA VAL A 225 -5.94 10.70 2.89
C VAL A 225 -5.71 12.16 3.28
N THR A 226 -5.89 12.52 4.55
CA THR A 226 -5.64 13.87 5.04
C THR A 226 -4.16 14.24 4.89
N ALA A 227 -3.23 13.34 5.21
CA ALA A 227 -1.81 13.58 5.03
C ALA A 227 -1.45 13.89 3.57
N LEU A 228 -1.96 13.10 2.61
CA LEU A 228 -1.74 13.35 1.19
C LEU A 228 -2.41 14.66 0.72
N ARG A 229 -3.59 14.96 1.22
CA ARG A 229 -4.32 16.20 0.88
C ARG A 229 -3.60 17.44 1.40
N GLU A 230 -3.14 17.41 2.65
CA GLU A 230 -2.36 18.52 3.21
C GLU A 230 -0.99 18.68 2.50
N ALA A 231 -0.33 17.56 2.13
CA ALA A 231 0.88 17.60 1.33
C ALA A 231 0.64 18.31 -0.02
N LEU A 232 -0.48 18.02 -0.67
CA LEU A 232 -0.85 18.63 -1.92
C LEU A 232 -1.20 20.12 -1.77
N LEU A 233 -1.98 20.48 -0.75
CA LEU A 233 -2.50 21.85 -0.60
C LEU A 233 -1.51 22.80 0.05
N ARG A 234 -0.64 22.31 0.94
CA ARG A 234 0.25 23.12 1.78
C ARG A 234 1.75 22.84 1.59
N GLY A 235 2.11 21.76 0.89
CA GLY A 235 3.51 21.36 0.72
C GLY A 235 4.15 20.84 2.01
N PHE A 236 5.49 20.77 2.04
CA PHE A 236 6.24 20.18 3.17
C PHE A 236 6.12 20.95 4.48
N ALA A 237 6.00 22.28 4.43
CA ALA A 237 6.12 23.12 5.62
C ALA A 237 5.07 22.82 6.70
N GLU A 238 3.86 22.45 6.30
CA GLU A 238 2.74 22.26 7.23
C GLU A 238 2.29 20.79 7.38
N VAL A 239 2.82 19.87 6.56
CA VAL A 239 2.35 18.47 6.52
C VAL A 239 3.10 17.56 7.49
N TRP A 240 4.23 17.99 8.06
CA TRP A 240 5.10 17.17 8.90
C TRP A 240 4.39 16.44 10.07
N PRO A 241 3.36 16.99 10.76
CA PRO A 241 2.69 16.25 11.82
C PRO A 241 1.95 15.02 11.30
N HIS A 242 1.36 15.13 10.10
CA HIS A 242 0.67 14.01 9.45
C HIS A 242 1.65 12.95 8.96
N PHE A 243 2.82 13.37 8.48
CA PHE A 243 3.89 12.43 8.10
C PHE A 243 4.50 11.73 9.31
N LEU A 244 4.64 12.42 10.44
CA LEU A 244 5.06 11.81 11.70
C LEU A 244 4.08 10.72 12.13
N LEU A 245 2.77 11.01 12.09
CA LEU A 245 1.74 10.03 12.42
C LEU A 245 1.80 8.81 11.50
N LEU A 246 1.89 9.01 10.18
CA LEU A 246 2.06 7.91 9.22
C LEU A 246 3.35 7.13 9.46
N GLY A 247 4.44 7.81 9.80
CA GLY A 247 5.71 7.19 10.18
C GLY A 247 5.59 6.30 11.41
N VAL A 248 4.90 6.77 12.45
CA VAL A 248 4.62 5.98 13.65
C VAL A 248 3.77 4.75 13.30
N VAL A 249 2.71 4.93 12.51
CA VAL A 249 1.86 3.81 12.05
C VAL A 249 2.70 2.81 11.25
N ALA A 250 3.56 3.28 10.34
CA ALA A 250 4.47 2.42 9.57
C ALA A 250 5.40 1.61 10.48
N VAL A 251 6.07 2.27 11.43
CA VAL A 251 7.00 1.60 12.37
C VAL A 251 6.27 0.55 13.22
N VAL A 252 5.11 0.90 13.77
CA VAL A 252 4.31 -0.03 14.60
C VAL A 252 3.83 -1.22 13.77
N ALA A 253 3.33 -0.97 12.55
CA ALA A 253 2.85 -2.03 11.66
C ALA A 253 3.99 -2.94 11.20
N VAL A 254 5.14 -2.39 10.78
CA VAL A 254 6.34 -3.15 10.39
C VAL A 254 6.85 -4.00 11.56
N ALA A 255 6.94 -3.42 12.76
CA ALA A 255 7.34 -4.17 13.96
C ALA A 255 6.33 -5.29 14.29
N GLY A 256 5.03 -5.03 14.10
CA GLY A 256 3.96 -6.01 14.27
C GLY A 256 4.09 -7.19 13.30
N VAL A 257 4.26 -6.90 12.01
CA VAL A 257 4.48 -7.92 10.96
C VAL A 257 5.72 -8.75 11.28
N GLY A 258 6.84 -8.08 11.60
CA GLY A 258 8.10 -8.75 11.95
C GLY A 258 7.93 -9.72 13.11
N ARG A 259 7.30 -9.27 14.21
CA ARG A 259 7.02 -10.11 15.38
C ARG A 259 6.08 -11.27 15.05
N ALA A 260 5.00 -11.01 14.29
CA ALA A 260 4.02 -12.03 13.93
C ALA A 260 4.64 -13.13 13.06
N LEU A 261 5.36 -12.77 12.00
CA LEU A 261 5.99 -13.73 11.09
C LEU A 261 7.12 -14.53 11.77
N VAL A 262 7.95 -13.86 12.61
CA VAL A 262 8.99 -14.53 13.37
C VAL A 262 8.41 -15.52 14.40
N ARG A 263 7.29 -15.18 15.06
CA ARG A 263 6.61 -16.12 15.98
C ARG A 263 6.03 -17.32 15.24
N GLN A 264 5.39 -17.09 14.11
CA GLN A 264 4.80 -18.17 13.30
C GLN A 264 5.86 -19.16 12.77
N SER A 265 7.03 -18.67 12.37
CA SER A 265 8.14 -19.51 11.91
C SER A 265 8.83 -20.31 13.04
N ARG A 266 8.55 -20.02 14.31
CA ARG A 266 9.02 -20.83 15.45
C ARG A 266 8.06 -21.94 15.84
N ALA A 267 6.81 -21.85 15.35
CA ALA A 267 5.75 -22.79 15.66
C ALA A 267 5.60 -23.90 14.58
N LEU A 268 6.39 -23.81 13.50
CA LEU A 268 6.55 -24.83 12.45
C LEU A 268 7.80 -25.66 12.71
#